data_5327b786ecf41d55ef2a7511684d24b6
#
_entry.id   5327b786ecf41d55ef2a7511684d24b6
#
_cell.length_a   1.000
_cell.length_b   1.000
_cell.length_c   1.000
_cell.angle_alpha   90.00
_cell.angle_beta   90.00
_cell.angle_gamma   90.00
#
_symmetry.space_group_name_H-M   'P 1'
#
loop_
_entity.id
_entity.type
_entity.pdbx_description
1 polymer ?
#
loop_
_entity_poly.entity_id
_entity_poly.type
_entity_poly.pdbx_seq_one_letter_code
_entity_poly.pdbx_strand_id
1 'polypeptide(L)'
;MAHVFLTLRQTGQAQAVASAAIRGLEQQAAGTPTTETLSLCGAFHLVLAIAAARDNDRAQAHEHLDQARKIAKHIGEDRDDFGTEFGPTNVALHAVAVAVELGDAGQALDLAHGINAAGLSAERQARYDIDLAQAHAMRRQTGEALRYLEEAERLTPEQTRTHRAARAVARELIQLSGSRPRPELRELAERLGVLP
;
A
#
# COMPACT_ATOMS: atom_id res chain seq x y z
N MET A 1 13.79 -5.15 -6.00
CA MET A 1 14.70 -4.07 -5.54
C MET A 1 13.96 -2.76 -5.23
N ALA A 2 13.16 -2.19 -6.13
CA ALA A 2 12.47 -0.91 -5.89
C ALA A 2 11.58 -0.93 -4.62
N HIS A 3 10.83 -2.00 -4.34
CA HIS A 3 10.05 -2.17 -3.11
C HIS A 3 10.90 -2.17 -1.83
N VAL A 4 12.12 -2.71 -1.88
CA VAL A 4 13.05 -2.68 -0.73
C VAL A 4 13.40 -1.25 -0.37
N PHE A 5 13.69 -0.40 -1.37
CA PHE A 5 13.97 1.02 -1.13
C PHE A 5 12.75 1.77 -0.57
N LEU A 6 11.53 1.44 -1.00
CA LEU A 6 10.31 1.99 -0.39
C LEU A 6 10.19 1.61 1.08
N THR A 7 10.48 0.36 1.43
CA THR A 7 10.45 -0.11 2.82
C THR A 7 11.48 0.63 3.69
N LEU A 8 12.66 0.91 3.13
CA LEU A 8 13.74 1.67 3.79
C LEU A 8 13.53 3.20 3.74
N ARG A 9 12.45 3.68 3.15
CA ARG A 9 12.17 5.11 2.91
C ARG A 9 13.23 5.82 2.06
N GLN A 10 13.90 5.10 1.21
CA GLN A 10 14.84 5.64 0.22
C GLN A 10 14.07 5.94 -1.09
N THR A 11 13.15 6.92 -1.03
CA THR A 11 12.23 7.24 -2.13
C THR A 11 12.95 7.59 -3.41
N GLY A 12 14.00 8.40 -3.35
CA GLY A 12 14.80 8.75 -4.53
C GLY A 12 15.46 7.55 -5.21
N GLN A 13 15.94 6.55 -4.43
CA GLN A 13 16.50 5.33 -4.99
C GLN A 13 15.40 4.43 -5.59
N ALA A 14 14.24 4.34 -4.93
CA ALA A 14 13.09 3.62 -5.46
C ALA A 14 12.65 4.21 -6.80
N GLN A 15 12.56 5.54 -6.90
CA GLN A 15 12.22 6.27 -8.12
C GLN A 15 13.23 6.02 -9.24
N ALA A 16 14.54 6.14 -8.93
CA ALA A 16 15.59 5.93 -9.92
C ALA A 16 15.55 4.51 -10.51
N VAL A 17 15.42 3.48 -9.65
CA VAL A 17 15.35 2.08 -10.08
C VAL A 17 14.08 1.79 -10.86
N ALA A 18 12.91 2.24 -10.40
CA ALA A 18 11.64 2.00 -11.07
C ALA A 18 11.60 2.70 -12.44
N SER A 19 12.04 3.96 -12.53
CA SER A 19 12.09 4.70 -13.79
C SER A 19 13.09 4.09 -14.78
N ALA A 20 14.25 3.61 -14.32
CA ALA A 20 15.20 2.93 -15.17
C ALA A 20 14.65 1.60 -15.69
N ALA A 21 13.92 0.85 -14.85
CA ALA A 21 13.29 -0.40 -15.25
C ALA A 21 12.20 -0.18 -16.33
N ILE A 22 11.34 0.83 -16.17
CA ILE A 22 10.33 1.18 -17.20
C ILE A 22 11.02 1.49 -18.53
N ARG A 23 12.00 2.40 -18.53
CA ARG A 23 12.74 2.73 -19.76
C ARG A 23 13.40 1.50 -20.42
N GLY A 24 13.97 0.60 -19.60
CA GLY A 24 14.58 -0.63 -20.12
C GLY A 24 13.55 -1.56 -20.76
N LEU A 25 12.39 -1.72 -20.17
CA LEU A 25 11.29 -2.52 -20.70
C LEU A 25 10.73 -1.93 -21.99
N GLU A 26 10.54 -0.62 -22.06
CA GLU A 26 10.08 0.09 -23.26
C GLU A 26 11.09 -0.05 -24.44
N GLN A 27 12.39 0.04 -24.16
CA GLN A 27 13.44 -0.12 -25.17
C GLN A 27 13.54 -1.57 -25.69
N GLN A 28 13.32 -2.56 -24.82
CA GLN A 28 13.34 -3.97 -25.20
C GLN A 28 12.10 -4.38 -25.99
N ALA A 29 10.96 -3.71 -25.76
CA ALA A 29 9.74 -3.93 -26.52
C ALA A 29 9.88 -3.30 -27.93
N ALA A 30 10.72 -3.89 -28.79
CA ALA A 30 10.96 -3.44 -30.17
C ALA A 30 9.72 -3.51 -31.10
N GLY A 31 8.52 -3.49 -30.53
CA GLY A 31 7.21 -3.58 -31.17
C GLY A 31 6.09 -3.39 -30.13
N THR A 32 4.99 -4.14 -30.28
CA THR A 32 3.90 -4.14 -29.29
C THR A 32 4.36 -4.85 -28.02
N PRO A 33 4.33 -4.20 -26.83
CA PRO A 33 4.73 -4.84 -25.58
C PRO A 33 3.83 -6.04 -25.25
N THR A 34 4.41 -7.09 -24.69
CA THR A 34 3.63 -8.23 -24.21
C THR A 34 2.86 -7.86 -22.95
N THR A 35 1.84 -8.65 -22.61
CA THR A 35 1.04 -8.44 -21.40
C THR A 35 1.90 -8.49 -20.12
N GLU A 36 2.90 -9.38 -20.09
CA GLU A 36 3.85 -9.50 -18.98
C GLU A 36 4.72 -8.23 -18.85
N THR A 37 5.18 -7.68 -19.99
CA THR A 37 5.93 -6.41 -19.99
C THR A 37 5.08 -5.26 -19.48
N LEU A 38 3.82 -5.19 -19.91
CA LEU A 38 2.87 -4.18 -19.43
C LEU A 38 2.60 -4.33 -17.94
N SER A 39 2.41 -5.56 -17.46
CA SER A 39 2.21 -5.87 -16.03
C SER A 39 3.39 -5.36 -15.19
N LEU A 40 4.63 -5.61 -15.62
CA LEU A 40 5.82 -5.09 -14.96
C LEU A 40 5.89 -3.55 -14.98
N CYS A 41 5.64 -2.93 -16.13
CA CYS A 41 5.61 -1.46 -16.23
C CYS A 41 4.56 -0.86 -15.28
N GLY A 42 3.36 -1.43 -15.25
CA GLY A 42 2.31 -1.02 -14.34
C GLY A 42 2.71 -1.13 -12.87
N ALA A 43 3.33 -2.24 -12.49
CA ALA A 43 3.83 -2.44 -11.13
C ALA A 43 4.90 -1.39 -10.75
N PHE A 44 5.80 -1.02 -11.66
CA PHE A 44 6.76 0.04 -11.40
C PHE A 44 6.10 1.42 -11.29
N HIS A 45 5.05 1.69 -12.06
CA HIS A 45 4.27 2.92 -11.88
C HIS A 45 3.61 2.98 -10.49
N LEU A 46 3.14 1.86 -9.93
CA LEU A 46 2.63 1.83 -8.56
C LEU A 46 3.72 2.14 -7.53
N VAL A 47 4.95 1.64 -7.73
CA VAL A 47 6.10 2.00 -6.89
C VAL A 47 6.39 3.51 -6.95
N LEU A 48 6.38 4.09 -8.15
CA LEU A 48 6.61 5.52 -8.35
C LEU A 48 5.51 6.38 -7.70
N ALA A 49 4.25 5.95 -7.80
CA ALA A 49 3.13 6.63 -7.16
C ALA A 49 3.29 6.71 -5.64
N ILE A 50 3.65 5.59 -4.98
CA ILE A 50 3.91 5.57 -3.54
C ILE A 50 5.13 6.42 -3.17
N ALA A 51 6.22 6.36 -3.95
CA ALA A 51 7.42 7.15 -3.70
C ALA A 51 7.11 8.65 -3.78
N ALA A 52 6.40 9.09 -4.82
CA ALA A 52 5.97 10.48 -4.98
C ALA A 52 5.03 10.94 -3.85
N ALA A 53 4.07 10.09 -3.45
CA ALA A 53 3.17 10.39 -2.33
C ALA A 53 3.94 10.60 -1.01
N ARG A 54 4.96 9.78 -0.74
CA ARG A 54 5.84 9.94 0.43
C ARG A 54 6.69 11.19 0.42
N ASP A 55 7.05 11.66 -0.77
CA ASP A 55 7.76 12.92 -0.97
C ASP A 55 6.78 14.11 -1.02
N ASN A 56 5.48 13.85 -0.77
CA ASN A 56 4.38 14.81 -0.84
C ASN A 56 4.22 15.46 -2.23
N ASP A 57 4.69 14.80 -3.27
CA ASP A 57 4.47 15.19 -4.68
C ASP A 57 3.16 14.58 -5.18
N ARG A 58 2.07 15.27 -4.87
CA ARG A 58 0.71 14.87 -5.23
C ARG A 58 0.52 14.72 -6.74
N ALA A 59 1.10 15.63 -7.52
CA ALA A 59 0.94 15.62 -8.97
C ALA A 59 1.57 14.38 -9.59
N GLN A 60 2.81 14.07 -9.24
CA GLN A 60 3.51 12.87 -9.71
C GLN A 60 2.86 11.59 -9.21
N ALA A 61 2.39 11.58 -7.95
CA ALA A 61 1.69 10.41 -7.39
C ALA A 61 0.45 10.06 -8.21
N HIS A 62 -0.39 11.04 -8.54
CA HIS A 62 -1.59 10.81 -9.35
C HIS A 62 -1.24 10.49 -10.81
N GLU A 63 -0.24 11.14 -11.41
CA GLU A 63 0.21 10.82 -12.76
C GLU A 63 0.61 9.35 -12.89
N HIS A 64 1.42 8.85 -11.97
CA HIS A 64 1.83 7.44 -11.97
C HIS A 64 0.67 6.48 -11.69
N LEU A 65 -0.26 6.82 -10.80
CA LEU A 65 -1.49 6.04 -10.63
C LEU A 65 -2.31 5.97 -11.91
N ASP A 66 -2.42 7.07 -12.65
CA ASP A 66 -3.18 7.10 -13.90
C ASP A 66 -2.52 6.29 -14.99
N GLN A 67 -1.18 6.26 -15.06
CA GLN A 67 -0.47 5.35 -15.97
C GLN A 67 -0.72 3.88 -15.60
N ALA A 68 -0.64 3.54 -14.31
CA ALA A 68 -0.95 2.19 -13.85
C ALA A 68 -2.40 1.79 -14.17
N ARG A 69 -3.39 2.69 -13.98
CA ARG A 69 -4.80 2.46 -14.34
C ARG A 69 -4.99 2.21 -15.83
N LYS A 70 -4.32 3.00 -16.69
CA LYS A 70 -4.40 2.79 -18.16
C LYS A 70 -3.89 1.41 -18.55
N ILE A 71 -2.76 1.00 -17.98
CA ILE A 71 -2.17 -0.32 -18.22
C ILE A 71 -3.11 -1.42 -17.69
N ALA A 72 -3.59 -1.32 -16.46
CA ALA A 72 -4.49 -2.31 -15.88
C ALA A 72 -5.81 -2.44 -16.66
N LYS A 73 -6.36 -1.32 -17.15
CA LYS A 73 -7.53 -1.32 -18.04
C LYS A 73 -7.26 -2.02 -19.37
N HIS A 74 -6.06 -1.87 -19.92
CA HIS A 74 -5.66 -2.53 -21.16
C HIS A 74 -5.52 -4.04 -20.98
N ILE A 75 -4.94 -4.47 -19.83
CA ILE A 75 -4.79 -5.90 -19.48
C ILE A 75 -6.17 -6.52 -19.16
N GLY A 76 -7.03 -5.81 -18.42
CA GLY A 76 -8.41 -6.18 -18.15
C GLY A 76 -8.63 -7.19 -17.04
N GLU A 77 -7.58 -7.77 -16.46
CA GLU A 77 -7.64 -8.77 -15.39
C GLU A 77 -6.51 -8.59 -14.38
N ASP A 78 -6.67 -9.18 -13.19
CA ASP A 78 -5.59 -9.27 -12.20
C ASP A 78 -4.67 -10.43 -12.58
N ARG A 79 -3.36 -10.18 -12.60
CA ARG A 79 -2.32 -11.13 -13.01
C ARG A 79 -1.19 -11.16 -11.99
N ASP A 80 -0.55 -12.31 -11.88
CA ASP A 80 0.65 -12.46 -11.04
C ASP A 80 1.91 -12.73 -11.87
N ASP A 81 2.15 -11.88 -12.88
CA ASP A 81 3.38 -11.96 -13.65
C ASP A 81 4.58 -11.57 -12.78
N PHE A 82 5.53 -12.48 -12.66
CA PHE A 82 6.76 -12.30 -11.88
C PHE A 82 6.54 -11.93 -10.39
N GLY A 83 5.44 -12.36 -9.79
CA GLY A 83 5.11 -12.07 -8.40
C GLY A 83 4.71 -10.60 -8.15
N THR A 84 4.21 -9.90 -9.17
CA THR A 84 3.82 -8.49 -9.04
C THR A 84 2.38 -8.29 -8.58
N GLU A 85 1.53 -9.30 -8.78
CA GLU A 85 0.07 -9.23 -8.57
C GLU A 85 -0.54 -7.97 -9.20
N PHE A 86 -0.11 -7.61 -10.43
CA PHE A 86 -0.57 -6.39 -11.08
C PHE A 86 -1.91 -6.59 -11.78
N GLY A 87 -2.82 -5.63 -11.57
CA GLY A 87 -4.12 -5.60 -12.23
C GLY A 87 -5.04 -4.52 -11.65
N PRO A 88 -6.31 -4.49 -12.09
CA PRO A 88 -7.27 -3.48 -11.63
C PRO A 88 -7.45 -3.43 -10.11
N THR A 89 -7.51 -4.58 -9.45
CA THR A 89 -7.68 -4.65 -8.00
C THR A 89 -6.47 -4.07 -7.27
N ASN A 90 -5.25 -4.48 -7.63
CA ASN A 90 -4.04 -3.98 -6.97
C ASN A 90 -3.81 -2.48 -7.23
N VAL A 91 -4.20 -1.97 -8.42
CA VAL A 91 -4.18 -0.53 -8.71
C VAL A 91 -5.16 0.22 -7.80
N ALA A 92 -6.34 -0.33 -7.53
CA ALA A 92 -7.29 0.26 -6.60
C ALA A 92 -6.75 0.30 -5.17
N LEU A 93 -6.10 -0.77 -4.69
CA LEU A 93 -5.43 -0.79 -3.37
C LEU A 93 -4.35 0.30 -3.29
N HIS A 94 -3.53 0.45 -4.32
CA HIS A 94 -2.50 1.47 -4.35
C HIS A 94 -3.06 2.91 -4.39
N ALA A 95 -4.24 3.11 -4.99
CA ALA A 95 -4.91 4.42 -4.93
C ALA A 95 -5.29 4.78 -3.48
N VAL A 96 -5.77 3.80 -2.69
CA VAL A 96 -6.01 3.97 -1.25
C VAL A 96 -4.71 4.29 -0.52
N ALA A 97 -3.66 3.51 -0.76
CA ALA A 97 -2.36 3.71 -0.12
C ALA A 97 -1.76 5.11 -0.43
N VAL A 98 -1.86 5.57 -1.68
CA VAL A 98 -1.42 6.92 -2.08
C VAL A 98 -2.21 8.00 -1.35
N ALA A 99 -3.54 7.87 -1.25
CA ALA A 99 -4.37 8.82 -0.50
C ALA A 99 -3.98 8.87 0.98
N VAL A 100 -3.70 7.70 1.60
CA VAL A 100 -3.22 7.61 2.98
C VAL A 100 -1.86 8.30 3.16
N GLU A 101 -0.89 8.02 2.27
CA GLU A 101 0.45 8.64 2.35
C GLU A 101 0.39 10.17 2.14
N LEU A 102 -0.56 10.67 1.34
CA LEU A 102 -0.83 12.11 1.13
C LEU A 102 -1.64 12.76 2.25
N GLY A 103 -2.10 12.02 3.24
CA GLY A 103 -2.89 12.55 4.35
C GLY A 103 -4.39 12.68 4.06
N ASP A 104 -4.88 12.20 2.94
CA ASP A 104 -6.27 12.33 2.49
C ASP A 104 -7.15 11.16 3.00
N ALA A 105 -7.22 10.99 4.32
CA ALA A 105 -7.92 9.86 4.95
C ALA A 105 -9.38 9.71 4.51
N GLY A 106 -10.09 10.80 4.25
CA GLY A 106 -11.46 10.77 3.72
C GLY A 106 -11.49 10.10 2.34
N GLN A 107 -10.66 10.60 1.43
CA GLN A 107 -10.56 10.05 0.07
C GLN A 107 -10.11 8.58 0.09
N ALA A 108 -9.19 8.21 0.98
CA ALA A 108 -8.76 6.82 1.12
C ALA A 108 -9.93 5.89 1.45
N LEU A 109 -10.78 6.26 2.40
CA LEU A 109 -11.95 5.46 2.78
C LEU A 109 -13.04 5.45 1.70
N ASP A 110 -13.22 6.56 0.99
CA ASP A 110 -14.15 6.62 -0.14
C ASP A 110 -13.68 5.70 -1.28
N LEU A 111 -12.40 5.71 -1.62
CA LEU A 111 -11.80 4.82 -2.62
C LEU A 111 -11.89 3.34 -2.22
N ALA A 112 -11.80 3.05 -0.93
CA ALA A 112 -11.87 1.68 -0.41
C ALA A 112 -13.27 1.05 -0.57
N HIS A 113 -14.29 1.86 -0.76
CA HIS A 113 -15.66 1.37 -0.90
C HIS A 113 -15.79 0.44 -2.13
N GLY A 114 -16.19 -0.79 -1.88
CA GLY A 114 -16.44 -1.77 -2.94
C GLY A 114 -15.20 -2.50 -3.46
N ILE A 115 -14.01 -2.23 -2.92
CA ILE A 115 -12.81 -3.03 -3.27
C ILE A 115 -12.93 -4.42 -2.63
N ASN A 116 -12.84 -5.46 -3.46
CA ASN A 116 -12.72 -6.83 -3.01
C ASN A 116 -11.28 -7.33 -3.23
N ALA A 117 -10.50 -7.39 -2.15
CA ALA A 117 -9.11 -7.84 -2.19
C ALA A 117 -8.95 -9.37 -2.02
N ALA A 118 -10.02 -10.15 -1.85
CA ALA A 118 -9.96 -11.58 -1.51
C ALA A 118 -9.24 -12.44 -2.57
N GLY A 119 -9.11 -11.97 -3.80
CA GLY A 119 -8.36 -12.66 -4.87
C GLY A 119 -6.84 -12.45 -4.83
N LEU A 120 -6.36 -11.54 -3.99
CA LEU A 120 -4.93 -11.23 -3.86
C LEU A 120 -4.29 -12.03 -2.72
N SER A 121 -2.97 -12.04 -2.66
CA SER A 121 -2.22 -12.71 -1.58
C SER A 121 -2.57 -12.14 -0.20
N ALA A 122 -2.38 -12.96 0.83
CA ALA A 122 -2.57 -12.53 2.22
C ALA A 122 -1.69 -11.32 2.58
N GLU A 123 -0.50 -11.21 1.96
CA GLU A 123 0.39 -10.07 2.14
C GLU A 123 -0.23 -8.76 1.61
N ARG A 124 -0.83 -8.80 0.42
CA ARG A 124 -1.52 -7.65 -0.18
C ARG A 124 -2.76 -7.24 0.63
N GLN A 125 -3.55 -8.23 1.05
CA GLN A 125 -4.71 -8.00 1.90
C GLN A 125 -4.30 -7.35 3.23
N ALA A 126 -3.33 -7.92 3.95
CA ALA A 126 -2.84 -7.37 5.20
C ALA A 126 -2.27 -5.95 5.04
N ARG A 127 -1.55 -5.69 3.94
CA ARG A 127 -1.05 -4.34 3.64
C ARG A 127 -2.19 -3.35 3.46
N TYR A 128 -3.22 -3.72 2.71
CA TYR A 128 -4.42 -2.92 2.52
C TYR A 128 -5.14 -2.64 3.83
N ASP A 129 -5.28 -3.65 4.71
CA ASP A 129 -5.86 -3.46 6.04
C ASP A 129 -5.04 -2.50 6.90
N ILE A 130 -3.71 -2.51 6.82
CA ILE A 130 -2.85 -1.53 7.50
C ILE A 130 -3.11 -0.12 6.96
N ASP A 131 -3.27 0.06 5.66
CA ASP A 131 -3.57 1.36 5.05
C ASP A 131 -4.96 1.86 5.51
N LEU A 132 -5.97 0.99 5.58
CA LEU A 132 -7.29 1.33 6.14
C LEU A 132 -7.22 1.66 7.63
N ALA A 133 -6.46 0.90 8.41
CA ALA A 133 -6.24 1.19 9.82
C ALA A 133 -5.63 2.58 10.01
N GLN A 134 -4.68 2.96 9.18
CA GLN A 134 -4.07 4.28 9.21
C GLN A 134 -5.08 5.38 8.85
N ALA A 135 -5.89 5.20 7.79
CA ALA A 135 -6.94 6.15 7.40
C ALA A 135 -7.96 6.36 8.52
N HIS A 136 -8.41 5.28 9.18
CA HIS A 136 -9.33 5.36 10.31
C HIS A 136 -8.69 6.04 11.54
N ALA A 137 -7.41 5.75 11.85
CA ALA A 137 -6.69 6.41 12.94
C ALA A 137 -6.59 7.92 12.72
N MET A 138 -6.23 8.37 11.50
CA MET A 138 -6.19 9.78 11.11
C MET A 138 -7.55 10.49 11.32
N ARG A 139 -8.66 9.75 11.18
CA ARG A 139 -10.01 10.25 11.47
C ARG A 139 -10.45 10.01 12.92
N ARG A 140 -9.57 9.55 13.80
CA ARG A 140 -9.84 9.22 15.20
C ARG A 140 -10.93 8.14 15.39
N GLN A 141 -11.16 7.32 14.40
CA GLN A 141 -12.07 6.18 14.43
C GLN A 141 -11.34 4.96 15.00
N THR A 142 -11.00 5.03 16.28
CA THR A 142 -10.08 4.09 16.95
C THR A 142 -10.56 2.64 16.93
N GLY A 143 -11.89 2.40 16.98
CA GLY A 143 -12.47 1.06 16.91
C GLY A 143 -12.24 0.39 15.55
N GLU A 144 -12.51 1.13 14.46
CA GLU A 144 -12.28 0.63 13.10
C GLU A 144 -10.79 0.43 12.83
N ALA A 145 -9.95 1.38 13.24
CA ALA A 145 -8.50 1.27 13.08
C ALA A 145 -7.96 0.02 13.79
N LEU A 146 -8.43 -0.29 15.00
CA LEU A 146 -8.04 -1.50 15.74
C LEU A 146 -8.49 -2.76 14.97
N ARG A 147 -9.74 -2.82 14.53
CA ARG A 147 -10.29 -3.96 13.80
C ARG A 147 -9.46 -4.30 12.55
N TYR A 148 -9.07 -3.31 11.76
CA TYR A 148 -8.24 -3.52 10.58
C TYR A 148 -6.81 -3.96 10.93
N LEU A 149 -6.21 -3.45 12.01
CA LEU A 149 -4.91 -3.94 12.47
C LEU A 149 -4.95 -5.40 12.94
N GLU A 150 -6.02 -5.80 13.64
CA GLU A 150 -6.22 -7.19 14.07
C GLU A 150 -6.38 -8.11 12.86
N GLU A 151 -7.13 -7.68 11.83
CA GLU A 151 -7.28 -8.45 10.61
C GLU A 151 -5.95 -8.60 9.84
N ALA A 152 -5.18 -7.54 9.73
CA ALA A 152 -3.85 -7.58 9.14
C ALA A 152 -2.92 -8.56 9.90
N GLU A 153 -2.95 -8.54 11.25
CA GLU A 153 -2.16 -9.47 12.06
C GLU A 153 -2.64 -10.92 11.89
N ARG A 154 -3.95 -11.13 11.78
CA ARG A 154 -4.52 -12.45 11.54
C ARG A 154 -4.05 -13.04 10.20
N LEU A 155 -3.98 -12.22 9.16
CA LEU A 155 -3.56 -12.65 7.80
C LEU A 155 -2.06 -12.92 7.74
N THR A 156 -1.24 -12.03 8.29
CA THR A 156 0.22 -12.11 8.21
C THR A 156 0.89 -11.70 9.53
N PRO A 157 0.87 -12.57 10.56
CA PRO A 157 1.29 -12.19 11.93
C PRO A 157 2.69 -11.59 11.99
N GLU A 158 3.69 -12.29 11.42
CA GLU A 158 5.09 -11.89 11.53
C GLU A 158 5.38 -10.61 10.74
N GLN A 159 4.83 -10.50 9.53
CA GLN A 159 5.00 -9.31 8.69
C GLN A 159 4.33 -8.09 9.32
N THR A 160 3.10 -8.23 9.82
CA THR A 160 2.36 -7.14 10.47
C THR A 160 3.07 -6.67 11.73
N ARG A 161 3.59 -7.57 12.56
CA ARG A 161 4.33 -7.23 13.79
C ARG A 161 5.60 -6.42 13.53
N THR A 162 6.24 -6.65 12.41
CA THR A 162 7.44 -5.90 12.01
C THR A 162 7.13 -4.69 11.14
N HIS A 163 5.86 -4.57 10.67
CA HIS A 163 5.46 -3.52 9.75
C HIS A 163 5.43 -2.15 10.43
N ARG A 164 6.20 -1.20 9.89
CA ARG A 164 6.39 0.11 10.50
C ARG A 164 5.09 0.90 10.66
N ALA A 165 4.21 0.91 9.64
CA ALA A 165 2.94 1.63 9.70
C ALA A 165 1.99 0.99 10.72
N ALA A 166 1.88 -0.35 10.79
CA ALA A 166 1.08 -1.03 11.79
C ALA A 166 1.51 -0.64 13.21
N ARG A 167 2.82 -0.64 13.48
CA ARG A 167 3.37 -0.21 14.77
C ARG A 167 3.11 1.28 15.06
N ALA A 168 3.17 2.13 14.03
CA ALA A 168 2.86 3.56 14.18
C ALA A 168 1.39 3.78 14.53
N VAL A 169 0.48 3.14 13.81
CA VAL A 169 -0.96 3.19 14.09
C VAL A 169 -1.26 2.69 15.50
N ALA A 170 -0.72 1.54 15.91
CA ALA A 170 -0.94 1.03 17.26
C ALA A 170 -0.48 2.01 18.35
N ARG A 171 0.68 2.68 18.18
CA ARG A 171 1.13 3.74 19.11
C ARG A 171 0.16 4.92 19.15
N GLU A 172 -0.31 5.36 17.99
CA GLU A 172 -1.28 6.44 17.88
C GLU A 172 -2.59 6.08 18.60
N LEU A 173 -3.10 4.86 18.40
CA LEU A 173 -4.31 4.38 19.07
C LEU A 173 -4.15 4.32 20.59
N ILE A 174 -3.00 3.88 21.10
CA ILE A 174 -2.68 3.93 22.54
C ILE A 174 -2.69 5.38 23.05
N GLN A 175 -2.06 6.31 22.34
CA GLN A 175 -2.06 7.72 22.73
C GLN A 175 -3.47 8.32 22.72
N LEU A 176 -4.28 8.02 21.72
CA LEU A 176 -5.68 8.49 21.62
C LEU A 176 -6.58 7.91 22.73
N SER A 177 -6.27 6.71 23.22
CA SER A 177 -7.02 6.04 24.29
C SER A 177 -6.70 6.58 25.68
N GLY A 178 -5.68 7.39 25.85
CA GLY A 178 -5.27 7.97 27.11
C GLY A 178 -4.83 6.92 28.15
N SER A 179 -5.24 7.08 29.42
CA SER A 179 -4.81 6.23 30.54
C SER A 179 -5.47 4.85 30.61
N ARG A 180 -6.47 4.59 29.79
CA ARG A 180 -7.24 3.33 29.81
C ARG A 180 -7.51 2.80 28.40
N PRO A 181 -6.48 2.30 27.69
CA PRO A 181 -6.69 1.62 26.43
C PRO A 181 -7.53 0.34 26.64
N ARG A 182 -8.34 -0.01 25.63
CA ARG A 182 -9.10 -1.27 25.62
C ARG A 182 -8.14 -2.46 25.75
N PRO A 183 -8.55 -3.55 26.42
CA PRO A 183 -7.70 -4.75 26.57
C PRO A 183 -7.16 -5.27 25.24
N GLU A 184 -8.01 -5.35 24.22
CA GLU A 184 -7.66 -5.86 22.88
C GLU A 184 -6.54 -5.00 22.25
N LEU A 185 -6.65 -3.67 22.37
CA LEU A 185 -5.63 -2.75 21.87
C LEU A 185 -4.31 -2.92 22.61
N ARG A 186 -4.36 -3.14 23.92
CA ARG A 186 -3.15 -3.36 24.73
C ARG A 186 -2.46 -4.64 24.32
N GLU A 187 -3.19 -5.74 24.21
CA GLU A 187 -2.66 -7.03 23.79
C GLU A 187 -2.04 -6.97 22.38
N LEU A 188 -2.73 -6.32 21.43
CA LEU A 188 -2.20 -6.10 20.10
C LEU A 188 -0.91 -5.26 20.15
N ALA A 189 -0.90 -4.18 20.91
CA ALA A 189 0.27 -3.30 21.04
C ALA A 189 1.48 -4.01 21.67
N GLU A 190 1.26 -4.92 22.63
CA GLU A 190 2.30 -5.80 23.18
C GLU A 190 2.84 -6.75 22.10
N ARG A 191 1.99 -7.44 21.32
CA ARG A 191 2.40 -8.31 20.22
C ARG A 191 3.15 -7.57 19.11
N LEU A 192 2.78 -6.32 18.85
CA LEU A 192 3.48 -5.45 17.89
C LEU A 192 4.79 -4.85 18.47
N GLY A 193 5.11 -5.11 19.75
CA GLY A 193 6.29 -4.58 20.41
C GLY A 193 6.30 -3.05 20.50
N VAL A 194 5.14 -2.44 20.73
CA VAL A 194 5.01 -0.98 20.93
C VAL A 194 4.69 -0.59 22.37
N LEU A 195 4.39 -1.57 23.19
CA LEU A 195 4.35 -1.50 24.65
C LEU A 195 5.37 -2.47 25.24
N PRO A 196 5.93 -2.16 26.43
CA PRO A 196 6.81 -3.07 27.15
C PRO A 196 6.09 -4.34 27.59
#